data_c8fb5e8a6ab75b46ae80c00d777e3015
#
_entry.id   c8fb5e8a6ab75b46ae80c00d777e3015
#
_cell.length_a   1.000
_cell.length_b   1.000
_cell.length_c   1.000
_cell.angle_alpha   90.00
_cell.angle_beta   90.00
_cell.angle_gamma   90.00
#
_symmetry.space_group_name_H-M   'P 1'
#
loop_
_entity.id
_entity.type
_entity.pdbx_description
1 polymer ?
#
loop_
_entity_poly.entity_id
_entity_poly.type
_entity_poly.pdbx_seq_one_letter_code
_entity_poly.pdbx_strand_id
1 'polypeptide(L)'
;RFIILFGINQIALIDRNKWNEKRYLQFMMEDIYSRHEESTFMAMVVLLHKESLCQADGTCVLDSLDENSHKHSAGVSDALKYALRECIEILGNEVIYDMKTRQGIDLSETPVDASELTLECLRYMYRFLFMLFIEARPELGYAPMKSQAYVQGYSLEGLRDVCDRVREASEVVSEGYYIDDTLKELFHMTYYGYPEKLEEYKKALEIEKTSMYDAFTIEALKAHIFDPEYTKMITQARLRNCAMIQIVDLMSISRPTNSKERRGRISYSALGINQMGAVYEALLSYRGFIAEETLFEVKRKGEKFNELDVGYFIPESELDNYEEEERVRYEKGERKGQLRKYEKGTFIYRLAGREREKSASYYTPGVLTKCLVKYALKELLKDKTADEILNLTICEPAMG
;
A
#
# COMPACT_ATOMS: atom_id res chain seq x y z
N ARG A 1 -29.77 -10.08 16.70
CA ARG A 1 -28.84 -9.21 16.00
C ARG A 1 -27.80 -10.02 15.26
N PHE A 2 -27.09 -10.94 15.92
CA PHE A 2 -26.02 -11.74 15.31
C PHE A 2 -26.52 -13.09 14.79
N ILE A 3 -25.93 -13.53 13.67
CA ILE A 3 -26.11 -14.85 13.10
C ILE A 3 -24.73 -15.50 13.01
N ILE A 4 -24.60 -16.70 13.54
CA ILE A 4 -23.39 -17.51 13.41
C ILE A 4 -23.71 -18.64 12.42
N LEU A 5 -22.95 -18.69 11.32
CA LEU A 5 -23.05 -19.76 10.33
C LEU A 5 -21.82 -20.68 10.46
N PHE A 6 -22.09 -21.97 10.53
CA PHE A 6 -21.08 -23.01 10.58
C PHE A 6 -20.98 -23.68 9.22
N GLY A 7 -19.81 -23.61 8.62
CA GLY A 7 -19.46 -24.40 7.44
C GLY A 7 -18.51 -25.55 7.80
N ILE A 8 -18.08 -26.33 6.82
CA ILE A 8 -17.19 -27.48 7.04
C ILE A 8 -15.85 -27.03 7.59
N ASN A 9 -15.31 -25.91 7.08
CA ASN A 9 -13.98 -25.41 7.43
C ASN A 9 -13.99 -23.91 7.82
N GLN A 10 -15.15 -23.36 8.09
CA GLN A 10 -15.28 -21.94 8.39
C GLN A 10 -16.43 -21.65 9.34
N ILE A 11 -16.28 -20.61 10.14
CA ILE A 11 -17.34 -20.04 10.94
C ILE A 11 -17.50 -18.57 10.52
N ALA A 12 -18.72 -18.15 10.20
CA ALA A 12 -19.01 -16.76 9.85
C ALA A 12 -19.94 -16.13 10.89
N LEU A 13 -19.54 -14.97 11.40
CA LEU A 13 -20.34 -14.14 12.30
C LEU A 13 -20.87 -12.93 11.53
N ILE A 14 -22.18 -12.82 11.41
CA ILE A 14 -22.88 -11.79 10.65
C ILE A 14 -23.65 -10.89 11.58
N ASP A 15 -23.44 -9.57 11.51
CA ASP A 15 -24.28 -8.58 12.15
C ASP A 15 -25.40 -8.13 11.19
N ARG A 16 -26.65 -8.44 11.52
CA ARG A 16 -27.81 -8.06 10.71
C ARG A 16 -27.97 -6.55 10.58
N ASN A 17 -27.55 -5.78 11.57
CA ASN A 17 -27.61 -4.31 11.50
C ASN A 17 -26.66 -3.72 10.46
N LYS A 18 -25.62 -4.47 10.11
CA LYS A 18 -24.60 -4.10 9.10
C LYS A 18 -24.73 -4.88 7.79
N TRP A 19 -25.87 -5.56 7.58
CA TRP A 19 -26.13 -6.34 6.38
C TRP A 19 -25.95 -5.54 5.09
N ASN A 20 -26.37 -4.30 5.09
CA ASN A 20 -26.23 -3.40 3.93
C ASN A 20 -24.78 -3.05 3.59
N GLU A 21 -23.86 -3.19 4.55
CA GLU A 21 -22.43 -2.96 4.34
C GLU A 21 -21.73 -4.19 3.73
N LYS A 22 -22.45 -5.33 3.61
CA LYS A 22 -21.93 -6.62 3.14
C LYS A 22 -20.68 -7.07 3.91
N ARG A 23 -20.60 -6.75 5.20
CA ARG A 23 -19.48 -7.12 6.08
C ARG A 23 -19.88 -8.26 7.00
N TYR A 24 -18.97 -9.19 7.16
CA TYR A 24 -19.08 -10.27 8.15
C TYR A 24 -17.68 -10.67 8.60
N LEU A 25 -17.59 -11.28 9.77
CA LEU A 25 -16.33 -11.79 10.30
C LEU A 25 -16.26 -13.29 10.00
N GLN A 26 -15.21 -13.71 9.30
CA GLN A 26 -15.01 -15.10 8.89
C GLN A 26 -13.78 -15.67 9.60
N PHE A 27 -13.93 -16.86 10.15
CA PHE A 27 -12.87 -17.64 10.76
C PHE A 27 -12.63 -18.88 9.90
N MET A 28 -11.46 -18.96 9.28
CA MET A 28 -11.02 -20.13 8.51
C MET A 28 -10.32 -21.09 9.47
N MET A 29 -11.00 -22.19 9.79
CA MET A 29 -10.54 -23.13 10.83
C MET A 29 -9.21 -23.80 10.46
N GLU A 30 -9.03 -24.15 9.19
CA GLU A 30 -7.78 -24.72 8.70
C GLU A 30 -6.59 -23.78 8.89
N ASP A 31 -6.76 -22.49 8.55
CA ASP A 31 -5.72 -21.49 8.73
C ASP A 31 -5.37 -21.27 10.21
N ILE A 32 -6.41 -21.21 11.07
CA ILE A 32 -6.23 -21.03 12.50
C ILE A 32 -5.47 -22.22 13.12
N TYR A 33 -5.82 -23.44 12.72
CA TYR A 33 -5.16 -24.64 13.25
C TYR A 33 -3.77 -24.85 12.66
N SER A 34 -3.55 -24.56 11.37
CA SER A 34 -2.25 -24.76 10.73
C SER A 34 -1.17 -23.81 11.24
N ARG A 35 -1.55 -22.61 11.65
CA ARG A 35 -0.62 -21.61 12.21
C ARG A 35 -0.19 -21.93 13.63
N HIS A 36 -0.88 -22.79 14.36
CA HIS A 36 -0.63 -23.11 15.77
C HIS A 36 -0.50 -21.86 16.68
N GLU A 37 -1.13 -20.75 16.31
CA GLU A 37 -1.12 -19.50 17.07
C GLU A 37 -2.27 -19.49 18.10
N GLU A 38 -1.91 -19.69 19.36
CA GLU A 38 -2.87 -19.64 20.47
C GLU A 38 -3.63 -18.31 20.54
N SER A 39 -2.96 -17.20 20.23
CA SER A 39 -3.55 -15.85 20.23
C SER A 39 -4.70 -15.71 19.23
N THR A 40 -4.58 -16.26 18.02
CA THR A 40 -5.60 -16.20 16.99
C THR A 40 -6.80 -17.08 17.36
N PHE A 41 -6.53 -18.27 17.90
CA PHE A 41 -7.59 -19.15 18.42
C PHE A 41 -8.35 -18.51 19.57
N MET A 42 -7.64 -17.93 20.55
CA MET A 42 -8.25 -17.24 21.67
C MET A 42 -9.07 -16.01 21.23
N ALA A 43 -8.61 -15.27 20.24
CA ALA A 43 -9.38 -14.15 19.68
C ALA A 43 -10.71 -14.64 19.07
N MET A 44 -10.71 -15.74 18.32
CA MET A 44 -11.94 -16.36 17.79
C MET A 44 -12.88 -16.76 18.93
N VAL A 45 -12.37 -17.44 19.97
CA VAL A 45 -13.18 -17.87 21.12
C VAL A 45 -13.81 -16.67 21.83
N VAL A 46 -13.04 -15.62 22.09
CA VAL A 46 -13.52 -14.40 22.74
C VAL A 46 -14.59 -13.71 21.89
N LEU A 47 -14.38 -13.57 20.59
CA LEU A 47 -15.32 -12.89 19.69
C LEU A 47 -16.64 -13.64 19.50
N LEU A 48 -16.61 -14.98 19.56
CA LEU A 48 -17.81 -15.82 19.47
C LEU A 48 -18.48 -16.08 20.82
N HIS A 49 -17.87 -15.65 21.92
CA HIS A 49 -18.41 -15.88 23.27
C HIS A 49 -19.70 -15.12 23.48
N LYS A 50 -20.64 -15.74 24.19
CA LYS A 50 -21.96 -15.15 24.49
C LYS A 50 -21.88 -13.76 25.11
N GLU A 51 -20.97 -13.55 26.07
CA GLU A 51 -20.83 -12.27 26.75
C GLU A 51 -20.26 -11.18 25.83
N SER A 52 -19.51 -11.54 24.80
CA SER A 52 -19.00 -10.57 23.81
C SER A 52 -20.08 -10.12 22.83
N LEU A 53 -21.05 -11.00 22.52
CA LEU A 53 -22.10 -10.75 21.55
C LEU A 53 -23.41 -10.23 22.18
N CYS A 54 -23.72 -10.67 23.41
CA CYS A 54 -25.00 -10.45 24.07
C CYS A 54 -24.78 -10.16 25.55
N GLN A 55 -24.19 -9.02 25.88
CA GLN A 55 -24.03 -8.60 27.28
C GLN A 55 -25.38 -8.24 27.90
N ALA A 56 -25.51 -8.45 29.20
CA ALA A 56 -26.75 -8.20 29.95
C ALA A 56 -27.16 -6.72 29.95
N ASP A 57 -26.19 -5.82 29.81
CA ASP A 57 -26.39 -4.36 29.75
C ASP A 57 -26.69 -3.83 28.33
N GLY A 58 -26.74 -4.73 27.32
CA GLY A 58 -27.01 -4.38 25.95
C GLY A 58 -25.78 -3.85 25.18
N THR A 59 -24.61 -3.77 25.82
CA THR A 59 -23.35 -3.42 25.13
C THR A 59 -22.83 -4.60 24.33
N CYS A 60 -22.04 -4.33 23.31
CA CYS A 60 -21.42 -5.35 22.48
C CYS A 60 -19.94 -5.03 22.25
N VAL A 61 -19.07 -5.97 22.59
CA VAL A 61 -17.63 -5.82 22.39
C VAL A 61 -17.29 -5.56 20.91
N LEU A 62 -18.04 -6.16 19.98
CA LEU A 62 -17.85 -5.94 18.55
C LEU A 62 -18.12 -4.49 18.12
N ASP A 63 -19.05 -3.78 18.77
CA ASP A 63 -19.33 -2.38 18.45
C ASP A 63 -18.15 -1.48 18.83
N SER A 64 -17.55 -1.72 20.00
CA SER A 64 -16.36 -0.99 20.43
C SER A 64 -15.13 -1.31 19.58
N LEU A 65 -14.99 -2.56 19.14
CA LEU A 65 -13.92 -2.98 18.24
C LEU A 65 -14.09 -2.36 16.84
N ASP A 66 -15.32 -2.29 16.34
CA ASP A 66 -15.62 -1.67 15.05
C ASP A 66 -15.36 -0.15 15.08
N GLU A 67 -15.80 0.53 16.15
CA GLU A 67 -15.50 1.96 16.34
C GLU A 67 -14.01 2.22 16.45
N ASN A 68 -13.27 1.36 17.16
CA ASN A 68 -11.81 1.43 17.22
C ASN A 68 -11.16 1.13 15.86
N SER A 69 -11.72 0.20 15.07
CA SER A 69 -11.26 -0.09 13.72
C SER A 69 -11.38 1.12 12.79
N HIS A 70 -12.49 1.89 12.90
CA HIS A 70 -12.63 3.14 12.16
C HIS A 70 -11.62 4.21 12.58
N LYS A 71 -11.32 4.31 13.89
CA LYS A 71 -10.26 5.19 14.41
C LYS A 71 -8.87 4.75 13.93
N HIS A 72 -8.61 3.44 13.90
CA HIS A 72 -7.37 2.86 13.34
C HIS A 72 -7.25 3.10 11.83
N SER A 73 -8.33 3.04 11.08
CA SER A 73 -8.33 3.31 9.64
C SER A 73 -7.84 4.73 9.30
N ALA A 74 -8.21 5.73 10.11
CA ALA A 74 -7.66 7.09 9.96
C ALA A 74 -6.16 7.14 10.28
N GLY A 75 -5.73 6.45 11.35
CA GLY A 75 -4.31 6.33 11.71
C GLY A 75 -3.48 5.58 10.67
N VAL A 76 -4.05 4.57 10.02
CA VAL A 76 -3.40 3.84 8.90
C VAL A 76 -3.17 4.77 7.72
N SER A 77 -4.13 5.63 7.37
CA SER A 77 -3.97 6.58 6.27
C SER A 77 -2.81 7.55 6.49
N ASP A 78 -2.64 8.07 7.72
CA ASP A 78 -1.51 8.94 8.04
C ASP A 78 -0.19 8.17 8.09
N ALA A 79 -0.15 6.98 8.68
CA ALA A 79 1.02 6.12 8.68
C ALA A 79 1.48 5.76 7.26
N LEU A 80 0.54 5.53 6.32
CA LEU A 80 0.84 5.28 4.92
C LEU A 80 1.48 6.46 4.21
N LYS A 81 1.13 7.70 4.53
CA LYS A 81 1.79 8.89 3.95
C LYS A 81 3.28 8.91 4.29
N TYR A 82 3.63 8.64 5.55
CA TYR A 82 5.03 8.53 5.96
C TYR A 82 5.74 7.37 5.27
N ALA A 83 5.11 6.19 5.26
CA ALA A 83 5.68 5.00 4.65
C ALA A 83 5.94 5.20 3.15
N LEU A 84 4.95 5.67 2.41
CA LEU A 84 5.07 5.89 0.96
C LEU A 84 6.09 6.97 0.63
N ARG A 85 6.14 8.08 1.40
CA ARG A 85 7.18 9.10 1.21
C ARG A 85 8.58 8.51 1.33
N GLU A 86 8.80 7.71 2.37
CA GLU A 86 10.09 7.07 2.62
C GLU A 86 10.39 6.00 1.56
N CYS A 87 9.40 5.20 1.15
CA CYS A 87 9.54 4.22 0.08
C CYS A 87 9.93 4.86 -1.25
N ILE A 88 9.32 6.00 -1.62
CA ILE A 88 9.65 6.73 -2.85
C ILE A 88 11.11 7.21 -2.81
N GLU A 89 11.57 7.70 -1.67
CA GLU A 89 12.96 8.15 -1.48
C GLU A 89 13.95 6.97 -1.57
N ILE A 90 13.64 5.83 -0.94
CA ILE A 90 14.43 4.60 -1.04
C ILE A 90 14.48 4.11 -2.50
N LEU A 91 13.32 4.01 -3.15
CA LEU A 91 13.21 3.53 -4.52
C LEU A 91 13.99 4.41 -5.50
N GLY A 92 13.84 5.74 -5.42
CA GLY A 92 14.57 6.66 -6.28
C GLY A 92 16.09 6.57 -6.10
N ASN A 93 16.54 6.43 -4.85
CA ASN A 93 17.98 6.25 -4.57
C ASN A 93 18.51 4.90 -5.06
N GLU A 94 17.70 3.83 -4.99
CA GLU A 94 18.10 2.52 -5.51
C GLU A 94 18.20 2.50 -7.04
N VAL A 95 17.28 3.18 -7.74
CA VAL A 95 17.37 3.36 -9.20
C VAL A 95 18.65 4.11 -9.58
N ILE A 96 18.96 5.21 -8.88
CA ILE A 96 20.19 5.98 -9.10
C ILE A 96 21.44 5.13 -8.81
N TYR A 97 21.40 4.32 -7.78
CA TYR A 97 22.48 3.39 -7.43
C TYR A 97 22.72 2.38 -8.57
N ASP A 98 21.67 1.74 -9.07
CA ASP A 98 21.76 0.79 -10.17
C ASP A 98 22.28 1.45 -11.46
N MET A 99 21.81 2.66 -11.78
CA MET A 99 22.31 3.43 -12.94
C MET A 99 23.81 3.65 -12.87
N LYS A 100 24.32 4.04 -11.69
CA LYS A 100 25.75 4.28 -11.49
C LYS A 100 26.58 2.99 -11.49
N THR A 101 26.12 1.96 -10.78
CA THR A 101 26.97 0.78 -10.47
C THR A 101 26.86 -0.31 -11.54
N ARG A 102 25.66 -0.70 -11.93
CA ARG A 102 25.44 -1.79 -12.89
C ARG A 102 25.39 -1.27 -14.32
N GLN A 103 24.69 -0.16 -14.57
CA GLN A 103 24.55 0.38 -15.93
C GLN A 103 25.77 1.24 -16.33
N GLY A 104 26.60 1.67 -15.38
CA GLY A 104 27.82 2.44 -15.64
C GLY A 104 27.55 3.85 -16.17
N ILE A 105 26.35 4.41 -15.88
CA ILE A 105 25.96 5.75 -16.36
C ILE A 105 26.65 6.81 -15.51
N ASP A 106 27.41 7.69 -16.17
CA ASP A 106 27.93 8.87 -15.51
C ASP A 106 26.84 9.96 -15.41
N LEU A 107 26.34 10.14 -14.22
CA LEU A 107 25.25 11.09 -13.94
C LEU A 107 25.71 12.56 -14.02
N SER A 108 27.00 12.82 -14.15
CA SER A 108 27.52 14.17 -14.42
C SER A 108 27.39 14.56 -15.88
N GLU A 109 27.47 13.58 -16.78
CA GLU A 109 27.29 13.76 -18.23
C GLU A 109 25.84 13.54 -18.66
N THR A 110 25.15 12.61 -18.01
CA THR A 110 23.74 12.26 -18.28
C THR A 110 22.92 12.40 -17.02
N PRO A 111 22.47 13.63 -16.68
CA PRO A 111 21.72 13.87 -15.47
C PRO A 111 20.35 13.21 -15.53
N VAL A 112 19.93 12.61 -14.42
CA VAL A 112 18.60 12.03 -14.26
C VAL A 112 17.58 13.15 -14.08
N ASP A 113 16.47 13.11 -14.83
CA ASP A 113 15.33 13.97 -14.56
C ASP A 113 14.64 13.52 -13.26
N ALA A 114 14.87 14.30 -12.20
CA ALA A 114 14.31 14.02 -10.88
C ALA A 114 12.77 14.08 -10.87
N SER A 115 12.15 14.88 -11.76
CA SER A 115 10.70 14.99 -11.87
C SER A 115 10.11 13.73 -12.51
N GLU A 116 10.73 13.24 -13.58
CA GLU A 116 10.34 11.99 -14.24
C GLU A 116 10.54 10.79 -13.28
N LEU A 117 11.70 10.69 -12.63
CA LEU A 117 11.98 9.66 -11.63
C LEU A 117 10.94 9.69 -10.50
N THR A 118 10.56 10.88 -10.02
CA THR A 118 9.52 11.03 -9.00
C THR A 118 8.20 10.43 -9.45
N LEU A 119 7.76 10.74 -10.68
CA LEU A 119 6.51 10.21 -11.22
C LEU A 119 6.55 8.69 -11.41
N GLU A 120 7.67 8.13 -11.85
CA GLU A 120 7.84 6.69 -11.95
C GLU A 120 7.80 6.02 -10.57
N CYS A 121 8.51 6.56 -9.57
CA CYS A 121 8.48 6.04 -8.19
C CYS A 121 7.07 6.11 -7.59
N LEU A 122 6.35 7.20 -7.80
CA LEU A 122 4.95 7.33 -7.41
C LEU A 122 4.10 6.23 -8.04
N ARG A 123 4.15 6.03 -9.36
CA ARG A 123 3.39 4.99 -10.06
C ARG A 123 3.73 3.60 -9.54
N TYR A 124 5.01 3.30 -9.36
CA TYR A 124 5.45 2.01 -8.82
C TYR A 124 4.88 1.75 -7.43
N MET A 125 4.95 2.72 -6.53
CA MET A 125 4.40 2.58 -5.18
C MET A 125 2.87 2.47 -5.18
N TYR A 126 2.20 3.06 -6.19
CA TYR A 126 0.76 2.89 -6.34
C TYR A 126 0.37 1.50 -6.85
N ARG A 127 1.13 0.92 -7.78
CA ARG A 127 0.96 -0.50 -8.15
C ARG A 127 1.04 -1.37 -6.90
N PHE A 128 2.05 -1.14 -6.09
CA PHE A 128 2.26 -1.87 -4.84
C PHE A 128 1.07 -1.73 -3.87
N LEU A 129 0.64 -0.50 -3.61
CA LEU A 129 -0.50 -0.19 -2.74
C LEU A 129 -1.81 -0.80 -3.28
N PHE A 130 -2.04 -0.71 -4.59
CA PHE A 130 -3.20 -1.28 -5.25
C PHE A 130 -3.23 -2.80 -5.11
N MET A 131 -2.11 -3.47 -5.32
CA MET A 131 -2.03 -4.92 -5.15
C MET A 131 -2.30 -5.34 -3.70
N LEU A 132 -1.73 -4.66 -2.71
CA LEU A 132 -2.06 -4.90 -1.29
C LEU A 132 -3.55 -4.73 -1.00
N PHE A 133 -4.19 -3.76 -1.63
CA PHE A 133 -5.61 -3.50 -1.47
C PHE A 133 -6.48 -4.61 -2.07
N ILE A 134 -6.19 -5.06 -3.30
CA ILE A 134 -7.00 -6.10 -3.96
C ILE A 134 -6.76 -7.48 -3.35
N GLU A 135 -5.54 -7.82 -2.94
CA GLU A 135 -5.25 -9.08 -2.24
C GLU A 135 -5.93 -9.15 -0.87
N ALA A 136 -6.06 -8.01 -0.16
CA ALA A 136 -6.79 -7.93 1.09
C ALA A 136 -8.33 -8.04 0.90
N ARG A 137 -8.83 -8.08 -0.35
CA ARG A 137 -10.25 -8.13 -0.70
C ARG A 137 -10.53 -9.19 -1.77
N PRO A 138 -10.41 -10.47 -1.41
CA PRO A 138 -10.64 -11.57 -2.35
C PRO A 138 -12.01 -11.55 -3.01
N GLU A 139 -13.01 -10.93 -2.36
CA GLU A 139 -14.37 -10.79 -2.88
C GLU A 139 -14.45 -9.94 -4.16
N LEU A 140 -13.45 -9.11 -4.45
CA LEU A 140 -13.37 -8.34 -5.70
C LEU A 140 -13.03 -9.20 -6.90
N GLY A 141 -12.40 -10.37 -6.68
CA GLY A 141 -12.10 -11.34 -7.73
C GLY A 141 -10.92 -10.98 -8.64
N TYR A 142 -10.19 -9.88 -8.39
CA TYR A 142 -9.06 -9.46 -9.22
C TYR A 142 -7.78 -10.24 -8.93
N ALA A 143 -7.57 -10.68 -7.69
CA ALA A 143 -6.42 -11.48 -7.30
C ALA A 143 -6.87 -12.92 -6.99
N PRO A 144 -6.19 -13.95 -7.53
CA PRO A 144 -6.58 -15.35 -7.37
C PRO A 144 -6.12 -15.90 -6.00
N MET A 145 -6.59 -15.29 -4.90
CA MET A 145 -6.20 -15.61 -3.52
C MET A 145 -6.59 -17.01 -3.05
N LYS A 146 -7.36 -17.76 -3.87
CA LYS A 146 -7.69 -19.17 -3.61
C LYS A 146 -6.64 -20.14 -4.15
N SER A 147 -5.77 -19.71 -5.05
CA SER A 147 -4.69 -20.53 -5.60
C SER A 147 -3.47 -20.47 -4.71
N GLN A 148 -3.00 -21.63 -4.23
CA GLN A 148 -1.75 -21.69 -3.46
C GLN A 148 -0.54 -21.27 -4.28
N ALA A 149 -0.50 -21.59 -5.58
CA ALA A 149 0.57 -21.19 -6.47
C ALA A 149 0.71 -19.65 -6.54
N TYR A 150 -0.43 -18.94 -6.62
CA TYR A 150 -0.41 -17.49 -6.58
C TYR A 150 0.00 -16.96 -5.21
N VAL A 151 -0.63 -17.45 -4.13
CA VAL A 151 -0.40 -16.93 -2.77
C VAL A 151 1.05 -17.13 -2.32
N GLN A 152 1.65 -18.29 -2.64
CA GLN A 152 3.01 -18.60 -2.21
C GLN A 152 4.10 -18.05 -3.17
N GLY A 153 3.79 -17.95 -4.47
CA GLY A 153 4.76 -17.61 -5.49
C GLY A 153 4.77 -16.14 -5.91
N TYR A 154 3.61 -15.48 -5.89
CA TYR A 154 3.46 -14.16 -6.52
C TYR A 154 2.78 -13.12 -5.64
N SER A 155 1.98 -13.52 -4.64
CA SER A 155 1.23 -12.57 -3.84
C SER A 155 2.14 -11.69 -2.98
N LEU A 156 1.68 -10.45 -2.74
CA LEU A 156 2.37 -9.56 -1.80
C LEU A 156 2.32 -10.09 -0.36
N GLU A 157 1.26 -10.81 0.00
CA GLU A 157 1.18 -11.45 1.32
C GLU A 157 2.27 -12.52 1.48
N GLY A 158 2.46 -13.38 0.46
CA GLY A 158 3.56 -14.34 0.43
C GLY A 158 4.94 -13.67 0.45
N LEU A 159 5.09 -12.56 -0.28
CA LEU A 159 6.32 -11.79 -0.32
C LEU A 159 6.65 -11.14 1.04
N ARG A 160 5.64 -10.67 1.78
CA ARG A 160 5.79 -10.18 3.16
C ARG A 160 6.35 -11.27 4.08
N ASP A 161 5.84 -12.49 3.97
CA ASP A 161 6.33 -13.63 4.75
C ASP A 161 7.77 -14.02 4.38
N VAL A 162 8.15 -13.87 3.11
CA VAL A 162 9.54 -14.06 2.68
C VAL A 162 10.44 -12.99 3.29
N CYS A 163 10.05 -11.71 3.23
CA CYS A 163 10.80 -10.61 3.82
C CYS A 163 10.99 -10.79 5.34
N ASP A 164 9.94 -11.21 6.05
CA ASP A 164 10.03 -11.49 7.50
C ASP A 164 11.07 -12.57 7.81
N ARG A 165 11.14 -13.63 6.98
CA ARG A 165 12.11 -14.73 7.16
C ARG A 165 13.54 -14.37 6.79
N VAL A 166 13.73 -13.51 5.79
CA VAL A 166 15.09 -13.16 5.32
C VAL A 166 15.66 -11.90 5.94
N ARG A 167 14.91 -11.22 6.79
CA ARG A 167 15.35 -9.99 7.48
C ARG A 167 16.65 -10.17 8.26
N GLU A 168 16.88 -11.37 8.79
CA GLU A 168 18.09 -11.75 9.55
C GLU A 168 19.12 -12.49 8.69
N ALA A 169 18.90 -12.52 7.37
CA ALA A 169 19.73 -13.30 6.46
C ALA A 169 21.07 -12.61 6.14
N SER A 170 21.98 -13.40 5.57
CA SER A 170 23.33 -12.96 5.23
C SER A 170 23.36 -11.85 4.17
N GLU A 171 24.50 -11.15 4.11
CA GLU A 171 24.80 -10.09 3.15
C GLU A 171 24.54 -10.49 1.68
N VAL A 172 24.79 -11.76 1.33
CA VAL A 172 24.54 -12.32 -0.02
C VAL A 172 23.07 -12.25 -0.42
N VAL A 173 22.14 -12.45 0.52
CA VAL A 173 20.70 -12.37 0.25
C VAL A 173 20.27 -10.91 0.04
N SER A 174 20.91 -9.96 0.74
CA SER A 174 20.57 -8.54 0.65
C SER A 174 20.95 -7.92 -0.70
N GLU A 175 21.99 -8.42 -1.37
CA GLU A 175 22.44 -7.97 -2.69
C GLU A 175 21.72 -8.66 -3.87
N GLY A 176 20.88 -9.67 -3.60
CA GLY A 176 20.06 -10.33 -4.63
C GLY A 176 18.90 -9.46 -5.12
N TYR A 177 18.16 -9.96 -6.12
CA TYR A 177 17.09 -9.23 -6.82
C TYR A 177 15.74 -9.96 -6.81
N TYR A 178 15.61 -11.00 -6.00
CA TYR A 178 14.43 -11.87 -5.99
C TYR A 178 13.11 -11.10 -5.79
N ILE A 179 13.10 -10.12 -4.89
CA ILE A 179 11.88 -9.35 -4.57
C ILE A 179 11.50 -8.45 -5.75
N ASP A 180 12.48 -7.82 -6.37
CA ASP A 180 12.26 -7.00 -7.57
C ASP A 180 11.75 -7.83 -8.74
N ASP A 181 12.39 -8.99 -9.01
CA ASP A 181 12.00 -9.89 -10.09
C ASP A 181 10.54 -10.40 -9.86
N THR A 182 10.18 -10.74 -8.62
CA THR A 182 8.82 -11.19 -8.26
C THR A 182 7.77 -10.08 -8.46
N LEU A 183 8.09 -8.85 -8.05
CA LEU A 183 7.17 -7.71 -8.22
C LEU A 183 6.99 -7.31 -9.67
N LYS A 184 8.06 -7.32 -10.45
CA LYS A 184 8.00 -7.05 -11.90
C LYS A 184 7.12 -8.06 -12.60
N GLU A 185 7.27 -9.35 -12.26
CA GLU A 185 6.43 -10.40 -12.81
C GLU A 185 4.96 -10.25 -12.41
N LEU A 186 4.69 -9.93 -11.14
CA LEU A 186 3.33 -9.67 -10.66
C LEU A 186 2.67 -8.49 -11.41
N PHE A 187 3.40 -7.39 -11.61
CA PHE A 187 2.89 -6.23 -12.34
C PHE A 187 2.71 -6.53 -13.83
N HIS A 188 3.59 -7.33 -14.43
CA HIS A 188 3.47 -7.81 -15.79
C HIS A 188 2.20 -8.66 -15.96
N MET A 189 2.01 -9.67 -15.11
CA MET A 189 0.79 -10.49 -15.12
C MET A 189 -0.48 -9.66 -14.90
N THR A 190 -0.41 -8.63 -14.06
CA THR A 190 -1.55 -7.75 -13.82
C THR A 190 -1.90 -6.93 -15.05
N TYR A 191 -0.91 -6.45 -15.80
CA TYR A 191 -1.14 -5.62 -16.97
C TYR A 191 -1.56 -6.43 -18.21
N TYR A 192 -0.84 -7.52 -18.51
CA TYR A 192 -1.07 -8.34 -19.71
C TYR A 192 -2.07 -9.47 -19.49
N GLY A 193 -2.33 -9.84 -18.25
CA GLY A 193 -3.09 -11.02 -17.88
C GLY A 193 -2.21 -12.27 -17.76
N TYR A 194 -2.72 -13.29 -17.08
CA TYR A 194 -2.03 -14.57 -16.98
C TYR A 194 -3.04 -15.73 -17.04
N PRO A 195 -2.81 -16.73 -17.89
CA PRO A 195 -1.82 -16.72 -18.98
C PRO A 195 -2.20 -15.73 -20.09
N GLU A 196 -1.24 -15.20 -20.83
CA GLU A 196 -1.48 -14.23 -21.89
C GLU A 196 -2.47 -14.71 -22.96
N LYS A 197 -2.50 -16.04 -23.19
CA LYS A 197 -3.42 -16.72 -24.12
C LYS A 197 -4.43 -17.57 -23.35
N LEU A 198 -5.28 -16.93 -22.59
CA LEU A 198 -6.25 -17.55 -21.71
C LEU A 198 -7.13 -18.64 -22.38
N GLU A 199 -7.56 -18.40 -23.61
CA GLU A 199 -8.40 -19.37 -24.34
C GLU A 199 -7.64 -20.65 -24.75
N GLU A 200 -6.37 -20.55 -25.10
CA GLU A 200 -5.51 -21.70 -25.38
C GLU A 200 -5.25 -22.49 -24.09
N TYR A 201 -5.03 -21.79 -22.98
CA TYR A 201 -4.82 -22.39 -21.68
C TYR A 201 -6.06 -23.14 -21.16
N LYS A 202 -7.25 -22.55 -21.27
CA LYS A 202 -8.51 -23.22 -20.92
C LYS A 202 -8.71 -24.52 -21.69
N LYS A 203 -8.43 -24.50 -23.01
CA LYS A 203 -8.49 -25.70 -23.85
C LYS A 203 -7.50 -26.77 -23.43
N ALA A 204 -6.27 -26.37 -23.08
CA ALA A 204 -5.24 -27.31 -22.60
C ALA A 204 -5.64 -27.97 -21.28
N LEU A 205 -6.21 -27.22 -20.32
CA LEU A 205 -6.71 -27.76 -19.05
C LEU A 205 -7.85 -28.75 -19.23
N GLU A 206 -8.77 -28.51 -20.17
CA GLU A 206 -9.85 -29.44 -20.50
C GLU A 206 -9.34 -30.78 -21.06
N ILE A 207 -8.25 -30.73 -21.87
CA ILE A 207 -7.66 -31.91 -22.50
C ILE A 207 -6.85 -32.73 -21.48
N GLU A 208 -6.09 -32.09 -20.62
CA GLU A 208 -5.14 -32.78 -19.70
C GLU A 208 -5.77 -33.24 -18.41
N LYS A 209 -7.05 -32.89 -18.12
CA LYS A 209 -7.72 -33.18 -16.83
C LYS A 209 -6.87 -32.78 -15.61
N THR A 210 -6.01 -31.82 -15.76
CA THR A 210 -5.12 -31.33 -14.69
C THR A 210 -5.96 -30.69 -13.59
N SER A 211 -5.59 -30.96 -12.35
CA SER A 211 -6.29 -30.40 -11.19
C SER A 211 -6.29 -28.89 -11.25
N MET A 212 -7.46 -28.26 -11.33
CA MET A 212 -7.62 -26.79 -11.32
C MET A 212 -7.12 -26.11 -10.03
N TYR A 213 -6.71 -26.88 -9.02
CA TYR A 213 -6.30 -26.36 -7.72
C TYR A 213 -4.96 -25.62 -7.76
N ASP A 214 -4.08 -25.96 -8.69
CA ASP A 214 -2.75 -25.34 -8.82
C ASP A 214 -2.67 -24.27 -9.90
N ALA A 215 -3.68 -24.22 -10.76
CA ALA A 215 -3.73 -23.23 -11.84
C ALA A 215 -4.45 -21.95 -11.38
N PHE A 216 -3.92 -20.81 -11.74
CA PHE A 216 -4.58 -19.53 -11.54
C PHE A 216 -4.65 -18.72 -12.83
N THR A 217 -5.59 -17.80 -12.88
CA THR A 217 -5.73 -16.85 -13.98
C THR A 217 -5.84 -15.44 -13.43
N ILE A 218 -5.23 -14.49 -14.11
CA ILE A 218 -5.37 -13.06 -13.85
C ILE A 218 -5.91 -12.42 -15.12
N GLU A 219 -7.03 -11.72 -15.04
CA GLU A 219 -7.56 -10.94 -16.15
C GLU A 219 -6.70 -9.71 -16.37
N ALA A 220 -6.42 -9.41 -17.65
CA ALA A 220 -5.60 -8.27 -18.01
C ALA A 220 -6.23 -6.95 -17.55
N LEU A 221 -5.58 -6.26 -16.64
CA LEU A 221 -5.94 -4.92 -16.21
C LEU A 221 -5.07 -3.91 -16.97
N LYS A 222 -5.46 -3.57 -18.20
CA LYS A 222 -4.73 -2.62 -19.07
C LYS A 222 -4.90 -1.16 -18.60
N ALA A 223 -4.71 -0.94 -17.29
CA ALA A 223 -4.78 0.38 -16.69
C ALA A 223 -3.43 1.09 -16.83
N HIS A 224 -3.49 2.40 -17.10
CA HIS A 224 -2.32 3.27 -17.25
C HIS A 224 -1.31 3.16 -16.10
N ILE A 225 -1.78 2.91 -14.87
CA ILE A 225 -0.90 2.75 -13.71
C ILE A 225 0.02 1.54 -13.82
N PHE A 226 -0.41 0.44 -14.47
CA PHE A 226 0.38 -0.79 -14.64
C PHE A 226 1.18 -0.82 -15.95
N ASP A 227 0.94 0.11 -16.86
CA ASP A 227 1.65 0.17 -18.15
C ASP A 227 3.15 0.40 -17.95
N PRO A 228 4.02 -0.54 -18.39
CA PRO A 228 5.46 -0.45 -18.21
C PRO A 228 6.10 0.74 -18.92
N GLU A 229 5.46 1.29 -19.96
CA GLU A 229 5.96 2.46 -20.69
C GLU A 229 6.07 3.71 -19.80
N TYR A 230 5.32 3.77 -18.70
CA TYR A 230 5.32 4.88 -17.76
C TYR A 230 6.24 4.69 -16.55
N THR A 231 7.05 3.64 -16.52
CA THR A 231 8.04 3.35 -15.46
C THR A 231 9.33 2.77 -16.05
N LYS A 232 9.87 3.40 -17.10
CA LYS A 232 11.01 2.89 -17.87
C LYS A 232 12.29 2.79 -17.04
N MET A 233 12.62 3.83 -16.28
CA MET A 233 13.83 3.85 -15.45
C MET A 233 13.78 2.73 -14.41
N ILE A 234 12.65 2.57 -13.71
CA ILE A 234 12.49 1.51 -12.71
C ILE A 234 12.47 0.12 -13.36
N THR A 235 11.81 -0.02 -14.51
CA THR A 235 11.76 -1.31 -15.23
C THR A 235 13.14 -1.77 -15.69
N GLN A 236 14.00 -0.83 -16.13
CA GLN A 236 15.38 -1.11 -16.57
C GLN A 236 16.34 -1.32 -15.40
N ALA A 237 16.08 -0.68 -14.26
CA ALA A 237 16.87 -0.87 -13.05
C ALA A 237 16.65 -2.26 -12.45
N ARG A 238 17.65 -2.75 -11.72
CA ARG A 238 17.52 -3.93 -10.85
C ARG A 238 17.66 -3.49 -9.41
N LEU A 239 16.58 -3.68 -8.64
CA LEU A 239 16.46 -3.18 -7.28
C LEU A 239 16.90 -4.28 -6.31
N ARG A 240 17.91 -3.98 -5.47
CA ARG A 240 18.45 -4.96 -4.53
C ARG A 240 17.45 -5.33 -3.43
N ASN A 241 17.53 -6.56 -2.97
CA ASN A 241 16.68 -7.06 -1.89
C ASN A 241 16.77 -6.19 -0.63
N CYS A 242 17.94 -5.63 -0.29
CA CYS A 242 18.10 -4.76 0.88
C CYS A 242 17.18 -3.53 0.85
N ALA A 243 17.03 -2.88 -0.31
CA ALA A 243 16.11 -1.76 -0.48
C ALA A 243 14.65 -2.23 -0.54
N MET A 244 14.40 -3.31 -1.27
CA MET A 244 13.04 -3.83 -1.45
C MET A 244 12.45 -4.40 -0.16
N ILE A 245 13.23 -5.05 0.69
CA ILE A 245 12.80 -5.49 2.04
C ILE A 245 12.37 -4.28 2.87
N GLN A 246 13.13 -3.19 2.85
CA GLN A 246 12.75 -1.98 3.58
C GLN A 246 11.42 -1.41 3.07
N ILE A 247 11.20 -1.39 1.76
CA ILE A 247 9.93 -0.94 1.15
C ILE A 247 8.78 -1.85 1.58
N VAL A 248 8.94 -3.17 1.49
CA VAL A 248 7.92 -4.14 1.91
C VAL A 248 7.62 -3.99 3.40
N ASP A 249 8.62 -3.80 4.25
CA ASP A 249 8.46 -3.59 5.68
C ASP A 249 7.70 -2.32 6.00
N LEU A 250 8.06 -1.19 5.39
CA LEU A 250 7.39 0.09 5.57
C LEU A 250 5.91 0.03 5.18
N MET A 251 5.59 -0.71 4.13
CA MET A 251 4.22 -0.92 3.66
C MET A 251 3.46 -2.00 4.44
N SER A 252 4.15 -2.84 5.20
CA SER A 252 3.55 -4.01 5.88
C SER A 252 3.33 -3.80 7.36
N ILE A 253 4.16 -2.97 8.01
CA ILE A 253 4.21 -2.86 9.46
C ILE A 253 3.85 -1.44 9.89
N SER A 254 2.88 -1.33 10.81
CA SER A 254 2.47 -0.04 11.36
C SER A 254 3.60 0.62 12.15
N ARG A 255 3.71 1.95 12.02
CA ARG A 255 4.58 2.73 12.90
C ARG A 255 3.92 2.86 14.26
N PRO A 256 4.61 2.57 15.37
CA PRO A 256 4.04 2.80 16.69
C PRO A 256 3.87 4.32 16.91
N THR A 257 2.68 4.73 17.26
CA THR A 257 2.36 6.12 17.61
C THR A 257 2.89 6.47 19.00
N ASN A 258 2.97 5.46 19.88
CA ASN A 258 3.48 5.58 21.24
C ASN A 258 4.47 4.47 21.55
N SER A 259 5.38 4.71 22.50
CA SER A 259 6.41 3.74 22.94
C SER A 259 5.84 2.43 23.54
N LYS A 260 4.55 2.39 23.86
CA LYS A 260 3.84 1.21 24.40
C LYS A 260 3.08 0.41 23.34
N GLU A 261 2.92 0.95 22.13
CA GLU A 261 2.24 0.23 21.05
C GLU A 261 3.18 -0.76 20.38
N ARG A 262 2.71 -2.01 20.23
CA ARG A 262 3.41 -3.02 19.46
C ARG A 262 3.23 -2.74 17.97
N ARG A 263 4.28 -2.94 17.19
CA ARG A 263 4.19 -2.94 15.74
C ARG A 263 3.32 -4.12 15.30
N GLY A 264 2.28 -3.83 14.51
CA GLY A 264 1.42 -4.85 13.94
C GLY A 264 1.42 -4.79 12.42
N ARG A 265 1.00 -5.86 11.76
CA ARG A 265 0.78 -5.84 10.31
C ARG A 265 -0.35 -4.88 9.95
N ILE A 266 -0.15 -4.06 8.92
CA ILE A 266 -1.17 -3.16 8.38
C ILE A 266 -2.22 -4.01 7.65
N SER A 267 -3.48 -3.85 8.03
CA SER A 267 -4.61 -4.45 7.32
C SER A 267 -5.14 -3.48 6.26
N TYR A 268 -5.01 -3.86 5.01
CA TYR A 268 -5.52 -3.09 3.87
C TYR A 268 -7.01 -3.31 3.59
N SER A 269 -7.63 -4.32 4.21
CA SER A 269 -9.07 -4.60 4.05
C SER A 269 -9.97 -3.47 4.58
N ALA A 270 -9.51 -2.74 5.61
CA ALA A 270 -10.22 -1.61 6.19
C ALA A 270 -9.98 -0.29 5.44
N LEU A 271 -9.00 -0.23 4.52
CA LEU A 271 -8.67 0.97 3.76
C LEU A 271 -9.74 1.23 2.69
N GLY A 272 -10.41 2.36 2.75
CA GLY A 272 -11.39 2.78 1.75
C GLY A 272 -10.73 3.40 0.52
N ILE A 273 -11.41 3.35 -0.64
CA ILE A 273 -10.94 3.98 -1.89
C ILE A 273 -10.66 5.47 -1.68
N ASN A 274 -11.53 6.17 -0.95
CA ASN A 274 -11.34 7.59 -0.65
C ASN A 274 -10.09 7.87 0.20
N GLN A 275 -9.73 6.95 1.08
CA GLN A 275 -8.52 7.06 1.91
C GLN A 275 -7.26 6.83 1.06
N MET A 276 -7.29 5.84 0.16
CA MET A 276 -6.23 5.66 -0.83
C MET A 276 -6.05 6.90 -1.69
N GLY A 277 -7.15 7.46 -2.19
CA GLY A 277 -7.15 8.69 -2.96
C GLY A 277 -6.54 9.87 -2.19
N ALA A 278 -6.90 10.05 -0.92
CA ALA A 278 -6.37 11.13 -0.08
C ALA A 278 -4.85 10.96 0.21
N VAL A 279 -4.38 9.73 0.35
CA VAL A 279 -2.93 9.45 0.47
C VAL A 279 -2.21 9.82 -0.82
N TYR A 280 -2.79 9.48 -1.95
CA TYR A 280 -2.26 9.84 -3.28
C TYR A 280 -2.16 11.34 -3.47
N GLU A 281 -3.25 12.04 -3.31
CA GLU A 281 -3.30 13.49 -3.43
C GLU A 281 -2.25 14.19 -2.55
N ALA A 282 -2.12 13.73 -1.30
CA ALA A 282 -1.12 14.27 -0.39
C ALA A 282 0.30 14.15 -0.96
N LEU A 283 0.64 13.01 -1.57
CA LEU A 283 1.97 12.75 -2.10
C LEU A 283 2.25 13.47 -3.42
N LEU A 284 1.25 13.76 -4.24
CA LEU A 284 1.42 14.57 -5.46
C LEU A 284 1.94 15.99 -5.19
N SER A 285 1.77 16.48 -3.97
CA SER A 285 2.29 17.79 -3.57
C SER A 285 3.78 17.79 -3.23
N TYR A 286 4.42 16.61 -3.19
CA TYR A 286 5.83 16.46 -2.92
C TYR A 286 6.64 16.52 -4.22
N ARG A 287 7.90 16.94 -4.10
CA ARG A 287 8.84 16.97 -5.22
C ARG A 287 10.09 16.15 -4.91
N GLY A 288 10.55 15.44 -5.92
CA GLY A 288 11.86 14.84 -5.92
C GLY A 288 12.90 15.80 -6.52
N PHE A 289 14.06 15.83 -5.94
CA PHE A 289 15.24 16.50 -6.48
C PHE A 289 16.49 15.73 -6.11
N ILE A 290 17.55 15.92 -6.88
CA ILE A 290 18.85 15.28 -6.61
C ILE A 290 19.76 16.33 -6.01
N ALA A 291 20.41 16.00 -4.90
CA ALA A 291 21.34 16.88 -4.22
C ALA A 291 22.57 17.15 -5.12
N GLU A 292 22.79 18.40 -5.52
CA GLU A 292 23.92 18.82 -6.35
C GLU A 292 25.24 18.89 -5.56
N GLU A 293 25.12 19.06 -4.26
CA GLU A 293 26.21 19.06 -3.25
C GLU A 293 25.72 18.40 -1.97
N THR A 294 26.58 18.26 -0.96
CA THR A 294 26.18 17.75 0.34
C THR A 294 25.24 18.72 1.04
N LEU A 295 24.05 18.27 1.40
CA LEU A 295 23.02 19.08 2.03
C LEU A 295 22.72 18.61 3.45
N PHE A 296 22.38 19.57 4.31
CA PHE A 296 21.89 19.33 5.67
C PHE A 296 20.44 19.81 5.80
N GLU A 297 19.62 19.02 6.50
CA GLU A 297 18.24 19.40 6.75
C GLU A 297 18.14 20.28 7.99
N VAL A 298 17.42 21.39 7.86
CA VAL A 298 17.18 22.34 8.94
C VAL A 298 15.69 22.60 9.11
N LYS A 299 15.30 23.12 10.26
CA LYS A 299 13.92 23.48 10.61
C LYS A 299 13.89 24.88 11.23
N ARG A 300 12.70 25.46 11.32
CA ARG A 300 12.52 26.74 12.01
C ARG A 300 12.71 26.57 13.52
N LYS A 301 13.24 27.59 14.16
CA LYS A 301 13.42 27.61 15.61
C LYS A 301 12.09 27.42 16.34
N GLY A 302 12.07 26.53 17.32
CA GLY A 302 10.87 26.20 18.10
C GLY A 302 9.89 25.24 17.43
N GLU A 303 10.06 24.89 16.14
CA GLU A 303 9.21 23.92 15.48
C GLU A 303 9.66 22.48 15.76
N LYS A 304 8.69 21.56 15.90
CA LYS A 304 9.00 20.13 15.93
C LYS A 304 9.23 19.66 14.50
N PHE A 305 10.27 18.84 14.32
CA PHE A 305 10.53 18.23 13.01
C PHE A 305 9.44 17.24 12.63
N ASN A 306 8.94 17.35 11.40
CA ASN A 306 8.03 16.41 10.81
C ASN A 306 8.41 16.18 9.33
N GLU A 307 8.61 14.92 8.95
CA GLU A 307 9.02 14.54 7.58
C GLU A 307 7.96 14.84 6.51
N LEU A 308 6.71 15.05 6.90
CA LEU A 308 5.62 15.42 5.99
C LEU A 308 5.48 16.92 5.77
N ASP A 309 6.19 17.73 6.56
CA ASP A 309 6.21 19.18 6.40
C ASP A 309 7.22 19.61 5.33
N VAL A 310 7.22 20.89 5.01
CA VAL A 310 8.17 21.48 4.06
C VAL A 310 9.59 21.27 4.55
N GLY A 311 10.43 20.62 3.73
CA GLY A 311 11.86 20.44 4.02
C GLY A 311 12.67 21.66 3.63
N TYR A 312 13.62 22.04 4.49
CA TYR A 312 14.61 23.09 4.22
C TYR A 312 15.99 22.44 4.20
N PHE A 313 16.72 22.67 3.11
CA PHE A 313 18.02 22.06 2.87
C PHE A 313 19.06 23.16 2.61
N ILE A 314 20.19 23.07 3.27
CA ILE A 314 21.30 24.02 3.17
C ILE A 314 22.61 23.30 2.89
N PRO A 315 23.55 23.91 2.17
CA PRO A 315 24.90 23.37 2.00
C PRO A 315 25.68 23.39 3.32
N GLU A 316 26.72 22.56 3.39
CA GLU A 316 27.58 22.49 4.58
C GLU A 316 28.19 23.84 4.96
N SER A 317 28.52 24.70 3.97
CA SER A 317 29.06 26.03 4.18
C SER A 317 28.13 26.98 4.93
N GLU A 318 26.83 26.72 4.94
CA GLU A 318 25.85 27.57 5.64
C GLU A 318 25.41 27.01 7.00
N LEU A 319 25.89 25.82 7.36
CA LEU A 319 25.45 25.13 8.58
C LEU A 319 25.72 25.93 9.86
N ASP A 320 26.80 26.71 9.89
CA ASP A 320 27.17 27.53 11.04
C ASP A 320 26.25 28.73 11.26
N ASN A 321 25.44 29.08 10.27
CA ASN A 321 24.43 30.14 10.39
C ASN A 321 23.17 29.70 11.17
N TYR A 322 23.04 28.42 11.45
CA TYR A 322 21.89 27.82 12.13
C TYR A 322 22.26 27.33 13.52
N GLU A 323 21.39 27.59 14.49
CA GLU A 323 21.58 27.12 15.86
C GLU A 323 21.43 25.60 15.95
N GLU A 324 21.97 24.95 16.97
CA GLU A 324 21.87 23.50 17.18
C GLU A 324 20.43 23.00 17.24
N GLU A 325 19.49 23.81 17.73
CA GLU A 325 18.08 23.50 17.79
C GLU A 325 17.40 23.45 16.41
N GLU A 326 17.90 24.18 15.45
CA GLU A 326 17.41 24.27 14.09
C GLU A 326 17.96 23.15 13.20
N ARG A 327 19.07 22.53 13.57
CA ARG A 327 19.69 21.44 12.83
C ARG A 327 18.96 20.15 13.09
N VAL A 328 18.41 19.53 12.04
CA VAL A 328 17.64 18.28 12.16
C VAL A 328 18.57 17.10 12.37
N ARG A 329 18.21 16.26 13.34
CA ARG A 329 18.94 15.03 13.67
C ARG A 329 18.06 13.80 13.48
N TYR A 330 18.69 12.66 13.18
CA TYR A 330 17.98 11.39 13.16
C TYR A 330 17.48 11.03 14.56
N GLU A 331 16.19 10.75 14.70
CA GLU A 331 15.59 10.41 16.01
C GLU A 331 15.70 8.93 16.34
N LYS A 332 15.85 8.06 15.33
CA LYS A 332 15.80 6.59 15.48
C LYS A 332 16.90 5.92 14.63
N GLY A 333 17.13 4.62 14.92
CA GLY A 333 18.08 3.79 14.16
C GLY A 333 19.53 4.00 14.54
N GLU A 334 20.43 3.43 13.75
CA GLU A 334 21.89 3.47 13.97
C GLU A 334 22.47 4.90 13.90
N ARG A 335 21.82 5.79 13.14
CA ARG A 335 22.23 7.19 12.97
C ARG A 335 21.62 8.12 14.02
N LYS A 336 20.95 7.60 15.05
CA LYS A 336 20.30 8.41 16.08
C LYS A 336 21.27 9.47 16.67
N GLY A 337 20.83 10.73 16.67
CA GLY A 337 21.59 11.86 17.15
C GLY A 337 22.54 12.49 16.14
N GLN A 338 22.85 11.83 15.02
CA GLN A 338 23.63 12.42 13.94
C GLN A 338 22.79 13.44 13.17
N LEU A 339 23.45 14.46 12.60
CA LEU A 339 22.79 15.42 11.72
C LEU A 339 22.21 14.71 10.48
N ARG A 340 21.05 15.16 10.06
CA ARG A 340 20.43 14.66 8.83
C ARG A 340 21.15 15.24 7.63
N LYS A 341 21.98 14.41 7.01
CA LYS A 341 22.87 14.73 5.92
C LYS A 341 22.49 13.95 4.67
N TYR A 342 22.52 14.60 3.54
CA TYR A 342 22.27 14.04 2.23
C TYR A 342 23.51 14.29 1.35
N GLU A 343 24.16 13.22 0.94
CA GLU A 343 25.36 13.31 0.10
C GLU A 343 25.00 13.75 -1.33
N LYS A 344 25.96 14.36 -2.02
CA LYS A 344 25.81 14.71 -3.45
C LYS A 344 25.30 13.52 -4.26
N GLY A 345 24.29 13.74 -5.08
CA GLY A 345 23.67 12.73 -5.93
C GLY A 345 22.61 11.88 -5.23
N THR A 346 22.22 12.22 -3.99
CA THR A 346 21.11 11.61 -3.28
C THR A 346 19.79 12.16 -3.79
N PHE A 347 18.83 11.29 -4.08
CA PHE A 347 17.45 11.67 -4.37
C PHE A 347 16.71 11.95 -3.07
N ILE A 348 16.13 13.13 -2.98
CA ILE A 348 15.39 13.64 -1.82
C ILE A 348 13.95 13.90 -2.26
N TYR A 349 12.97 13.42 -1.48
CA TYR A 349 11.56 13.58 -1.78
C TYR A 349 10.84 14.28 -0.62
N ARG A 350 10.44 15.54 -0.84
CA ARG A 350 9.88 16.43 0.19
C ARG A 350 8.73 17.27 -0.33
N LEU A 351 7.90 17.72 0.62
CA LEU A 351 6.85 18.68 0.34
C LEU A 351 7.48 20.00 -0.13
N ALA A 352 7.10 20.44 -1.34
CA ALA A 352 7.51 21.73 -1.87
C ALA A 352 6.58 22.83 -1.36
N GLY A 353 7.16 23.92 -0.85
CA GLY A 353 6.39 25.09 -0.42
C GLY A 353 5.57 25.67 -1.59
N ARG A 354 4.31 26.08 -1.34
CA ARG A 354 3.36 26.73 -2.27
C ARG A 354 2.79 25.92 -3.44
N GLU A 355 3.14 24.66 -3.61
CA GLU A 355 2.64 23.87 -4.77
C GLU A 355 1.20 23.37 -4.58
N ARG A 356 0.77 23.14 -3.35
CA ARG A 356 -0.60 22.74 -3.03
C ARG A 356 -1.64 23.80 -3.43
N GLU A 357 -1.23 25.08 -3.43
CA GLU A 357 -2.06 26.18 -3.89
C GLU A 357 -2.20 26.23 -5.41
N LYS A 358 -1.24 25.66 -6.15
CA LYS A 358 -1.24 25.67 -7.62
C LYS A 358 -2.06 24.55 -8.23
N SER A 359 -2.14 23.35 -7.60
CA SER A 359 -2.91 22.24 -8.16
C SER A 359 -4.41 22.39 -7.95
N ALA A 360 -4.83 23.11 -6.88
CA ALA A 360 -6.23 23.33 -6.49
C ALA A 360 -7.11 22.06 -6.51
N SER A 361 -6.48 20.88 -6.49
CA SER A 361 -7.13 19.59 -6.54
C SER A 361 -7.51 19.15 -5.13
N TYR A 362 -8.80 19.01 -4.88
CA TYR A 362 -9.32 18.50 -3.61
C TYR A 362 -10.30 17.38 -3.88
N TYR A 363 -10.16 16.27 -3.14
CA TYR A 363 -11.18 15.23 -3.15
C TYR A 363 -12.47 15.75 -2.54
N THR A 364 -13.55 15.60 -3.26
CA THR A 364 -14.89 15.92 -2.74
C THR A 364 -15.19 14.97 -1.57
N PRO A 365 -15.58 15.50 -0.39
CA PRO A 365 -15.92 14.65 0.77
C PRO A 365 -16.94 13.58 0.42
N GLY A 366 -16.69 12.33 0.81
CA GLY A 366 -17.52 11.17 0.48
C GLY A 366 -18.98 11.30 0.90
N VAL A 367 -19.30 12.14 1.89
CA VAL A 367 -20.67 12.46 2.29
C VAL A 367 -21.39 13.23 1.19
N LEU A 368 -20.71 14.18 0.54
CA LEU A 368 -21.27 14.98 -0.55
C LEU A 368 -21.46 14.15 -1.82
N THR A 369 -20.46 13.34 -2.19
CA THR A 369 -20.56 12.45 -3.35
C THR A 369 -21.68 11.43 -3.19
N LYS A 370 -21.79 10.79 -2.02
CA LYS A 370 -22.89 9.86 -1.70
C LYS A 370 -24.25 10.56 -1.75
N CYS A 371 -24.34 11.79 -1.24
CA CYS A 371 -25.57 12.58 -1.29
C CYS A 371 -25.97 12.87 -2.73
N LEU A 372 -25.06 13.37 -3.55
CA LEU A 372 -25.29 13.68 -4.96
C LEU A 372 -25.75 12.43 -5.73
N VAL A 373 -25.00 11.35 -5.65
CA VAL A 373 -25.32 10.08 -6.32
C VAL A 373 -26.68 9.54 -5.86
N LYS A 374 -26.97 9.56 -4.55
CA LYS A 374 -28.24 9.09 -4.00
C LYS A 374 -29.43 9.85 -4.61
N TYR A 375 -29.35 11.18 -4.68
CA TYR A 375 -30.46 11.97 -5.18
C TYR A 375 -30.56 11.95 -6.72
N ALA A 376 -29.44 11.94 -7.43
CA ALA A 376 -29.43 11.79 -8.88
C ALA A 376 -30.02 10.44 -9.31
N LEU A 377 -29.61 9.35 -8.65
CA LEU A 377 -30.13 8.02 -8.97
C LEU A 377 -31.58 7.82 -8.51
N LYS A 378 -32.01 8.48 -7.44
CA LYS A 378 -33.40 8.33 -6.95
C LYS A 378 -34.44 8.68 -8.02
N GLU A 379 -34.24 9.75 -8.77
CA GLU A 379 -35.14 10.12 -9.86
C GLU A 379 -34.94 9.21 -11.09
N LEU A 380 -33.70 8.88 -11.42
CA LEU A 380 -33.36 8.05 -12.58
C LEU A 380 -33.87 6.62 -12.46
N LEU A 381 -33.84 6.06 -11.25
CA LEU A 381 -34.23 4.65 -10.97
C LEU A 381 -35.72 4.49 -10.64
N LYS A 382 -36.47 5.59 -10.57
CA LYS A 382 -37.90 5.53 -10.28
C LYS A 382 -38.62 4.68 -11.33
N ASP A 383 -39.44 3.76 -10.86
CA ASP A 383 -40.27 2.86 -11.66
C ASP A 383 -39.51 1.96 -12.67
N LYS A 384 -38.18 1.78 -12.51
CA LYS A 384 -37.37 0.91 -13.37
C LYS A 384 -37.24 -0.50 -12.81
N THR A 385 -37.30 -1.47 -13.71
CA THR A 385 -37.00 -2.87 -13.42
C THR A 385 -35.49 -3.11 -13.28
N ALA A 386 -35.09 -4.25 -12.72
CA ALA A 386 -33.67 -4.62 -12.58
C ALA A 386 -32.93 -4.64 -13.93
N ASP A 387 -33.56 -5.18 -14.97
CA ASP A 387 -32.97 -5.24 -16.32
C ASP A 387 -32.80 -3.86 -16.94
N GLU A 388 -33.74 -2.96 -16.73
CA GLU A 388 -33.64 -1.57 -17.19
C GLU A 388 -32.52 -0.80 -16.45
N ILE A 389 -32.30 -1.12 -15.17
CA ILE A 389 -31.22 -0.53 -14.38
C ILE A 389 -29.85 -0.99 -14.90
N LEU A 390 -29.70 -2.26 -15.24
CA LEU A 390 -28.45 -2.81 -15.78
C LEU A 390 -28.09 -2.22 -17.16
N ASN A 391 -29.06 -1.71 -17.91
CA ASN A 391 -28.84 -1.08 -19.21
C ASN A 391 -28.58 0.44 -19.13
N LEU A 392 -28.51 1.03 -17.93
CA LEU A 392 -28.22 2.44 -17.75
C LEU A 392 -26.74 2.72 -18.06
N THR A 393 -26.52 3.77 -18.85
CA THR A 393 -25.18 4.29 -19.09
C THR A 393 -24.93 5.50 -18.18
N ILE A 394 -23.84 5.43 -17.43
CA ILE A 394 -23.42 6.52 -16.53
C ILE A 394 -22.12 7.11 -17.08
N CYS A 395 -22.08 8.43 -17.20
CA CYS A 395 -20.89 9.17 -17.60
C CYS A 395 -20.48 10.13 -16.50
N GLU A 396 -19.25 10.02 -16.04
CA GLU A 396 -18.60 11.00 -15.16
C GLU A 396 -17.57 11.79 -15.98
N PRO A 397 -17.91 13.05 -16.37
CA PRO A 397 -17.03 13.83 -17.25
C PRO A 397 -15.86 14.50 -16.52
N ALA A 398 -15.83 14.45 -15.20
CA ALA A 398 -14.86 15.16 -14.37
C ALA A 398 -14.24 14.23 -13.31
N MET A 399 -13.56 13.21 -13.77
CA MET A 399 -12.96 12.19 -12.89
C MET A 399 -11.71 12.65 -12.12
N GLY A 400 -11.31 13.88 -12.21
CA GLY A 400 -10.15 14.48 -11.56
C GLY A 400 -8.90 14.51 -12.42
#